data_ac5d8e80e24994f625d86a2f544d6b6f
#
_entry.id   ac5d8e80e24994f625d86a2f544d6b6f
#
_cell.length_a   1.000
_cell.length_b   1.000
_cell.length_c   1.000
_cell.angle_alpha   90.00
_cell.angle_beta   90.00
_cell.angle_gamma   90.00
#
_symmetry.space_group_name_H-M   'P 1'
#
loop_
_entity.id
_entity.type
_entity.pdbx_description
1 polymer ?
#
loop_
_entity_poly.entity_id
_entity_poly.type
_entity_poly.pdbx_seq_one_letter_code
_entity_poly.pdbx_strand_id
1 'polypeptide(L)'
;MSGRFARAAFLPTPEEIEAADLFLGKAASDLAAARLLAGDDGQDDDVVGFHAQQAVEKSLKAVVAVRSLEIPRSHDLGLLIRLLDSAEHRLPDEIREADWLNPWAVTLRYDHTGATLDRSLAVEIATRSLLWARERVIAAREDEHGG
;
A
#
# COMPACT_ATOMS: atom_id res chain seq x y z
N MET A 1 -3.92 29.67 -16.44
CA MET A 1 -3.48 29.17 -15.17
C MET A 1 -2.22 28.36 -15.24
N SER A 2 -1.27 28.75 -14.49
CA SER A 2 0.01 28.11 -14.66
C SER A 2 0.04 26.75 -13.96
N GLY A 3 0.61 25.75 -14.63
CA GLY A 3 0.87 24.46 -14.03
C GLY A 3 1.79 24.53 -12.81
N ARG A 4 2.41 25.70 -12.61
CA ARG A 4 3.29 25.94 -11.47
C ARG A 4 2.53 25.91 -10.15
N PHE A 5 1.32 26.48 -10.08
CA PHE A 5 0.52 26.46 -8.86
C PHE A 5 0.00 25.06 -8.54
N ALA A 6 -0.48 24.33 -9.55
CA ALA A 6 -0.95 22.96 -9.37
C ALA A 6 0.20 22.08 -8.89
N ARG A 7 1.39 22.25 -9.45
CA ARG A 7 2.58 21.49 -9.07
C ARG A 7 3.00 21.78 -7.64
N ALA A 8 3.01 23.06 -7.23
CA ALA A 8 3.38 23.46 -5.88
C ALA A 8 2.42 22.88 -4.84
N ALA A 9 1.12 22.76 -5.19
CA ALA A 9 0.11 22.20 -4.29
C ALA A 9 0.32 20.71 -4.00
N PHE A 10 1.08 20.01 -4.86
CA PHE A 10 1.33 18.57 -4.72
C PHE A 10 2.74 18.25 -4.20
N LEU A 11 3.56 19.25 -3.90
CA LEU A 11 4.89 19.00 -3.34
C LEU A 11 4.75 18.59 -1.88
N PRO A 12 5.31 17.42 -1.51
CA PRO A 12 5.22 16.97 -0.14
C PRO A 12 6.11 17.78 0.80
N THR A 13 5.68 17.92 2.04
CA THR A 13 6.49 18.50 3.11
C THR A 13 7.53 17.48 3.58
N PRO A 14 8.60 17.94 4.29
CA PRO A 14 9.55 16.99 4.90
C PRO A 14 8.86 15.99 5.83
N GLU A 15 7.84 16.40 6.57
CA GLU A 15 7.10 15.53 7.48
C GLU A 15 6.31 14.47 6.69
N GLU A 16 5.76 14.83 5.55
CA GLU A 16 5.04 13.90 4.68
C GLU A 16 5.98 12.87 4.07
N ILE A 17 7.18 13.30 3.67
CA ILE A 17 8.21 12.37 3.17
C ILE A 17 8.65 11.42 4.28
N GLU A 18 8.85 11.92 5.49
CA GLU A 18 9.20 11.09 6.63
C GLU A 18 8.11 10.06 6.94
N ALA A 19 6.85 10.47 6.90
CA ALA A 19 5.73 9.56 7.08
C ALA A 19 5.71 8.48 5.99
N ALA A 20 5.94 8.86 4.74
CA ALA A 20 5.99 7.92 3.63
C ALA A 20 7.10 6.89 3.82
N ASP A 21 8.29 7.33 4.23
CA ASP A 21 9.42 6.44 4.48
C ASP A 21 9.10 5.44 5.60
N LEU A 22 8.43 5.90 6.64
CA LEU A 22 8.02 5.04 7.74
C LEU A 22 7.03 3.97 7.26
N PHE A 23 6.04 4.36 6.47
CA PHE A 23 5.09 3.41 5.90
C PHE A 23 5.78 2.40 4.97
N LEU A 24 6.71 2.86 4.13
CA LEU A 24 7.46 1.96 3.24
C LEU A 24 8.28 0.94 4.02
N GLY A 25 8.91 1.38 5.11
CA GLY A 25 9.67 0.47 5.98
C GLY A 25 8.78 -0.59 6.61
N LYS A 26 7.61 -0.21 7.09
CA LYS A 26 6.64 -1.14 7.67
C LYS A 26 6.06 -2.08 6.61
N ALA A 27 5.77 -1.56 5.42
CA ALA A 27 5.29 -2.38 4.32
C ALA A 27 6.33 -3.43 3.92
N ALA A 28 7.60 -3.06 3.88
CA ALA A 28 8.68 -4.00 3.58
C ALA A 28 8.77 -5.12 4.63
N SER A 29 8.61 -4.76 5.91
CA SER A 29 8.60 -5.75 6.99
C SER A 29 7.42 -6.72 6.87
N ASP A 30 6.23 -6.20 6.58
CA ASP A 30 5.05 -7.05 6.39
C ASP A 30 5.21 -7.96 5.17
N LEU A 31 5.77 -7.44 4.08
CA LEU A 31 6.03 -8.25 2.89
C LEU A 31 7.02 -9.38 3.18
N ALA A 32 8.10 -9.08 3.90
CA ALA A 32 9.08 -10.11 4.29
C ALA A 32 8.42 -11.20 5.13
N ALA A 33 7.56 -10.81 6.07
CA ALA A 33 6.81 -11.76 6.90
C ALA A 33 5.87 -12.61 6.03
N ALA A 34 5.13 -11.98 5.12
CA ALA A 34 4.20 -12.71 4.24
C ALA A 34 4.95 -13.74 3.39
N ARG A 35 6.09 -13.36 2.83
CA ARG A 35 6.92 -14.28 2.03
C ARG A 35 7.42 -15.48 2.83
N LEU A 36 7.94 -15.20 4.02
CA LEU A 36 8.48 -16.24 4.89
C LEU A 36 7.37 -17.22 5.28
N LEU A 37 6.25 -16.70 5.74
CA LEU A 37 5.14 -17.50 6.24
C LEU A 37 4.40 -18.23 5.12
N ALA A 38 4.34 -17.66 3.92
CA ALA A 38 3.71 -18.30 2.77
C ALA A 38 4.39 -19.60 2.39
N GLY A 39 5.68 -19.73 2.65
CA GLY A 39 6.45 -20.95 2.38
C GLY A 39 6.32 -22.03 3.46
N ASP A 40 5.62 -21.75 4.53
CA ASP A 40 5.47 -22.66 5.67
C ASP A 40 4.03 -23.20 5.72
N ASP A 41 3.86 -24.48 5.38
CA ASP A 41 2.53 -25.12 5.40
C ASP A 41 1.92 -25.19 6.79
N GLY A 42 2.73 -25.06 7.84
CA GLY A 42 2.25 -25.01 9.21
C GLY A 42 1.62 -23.69 9.61
N GLN A 43 1.75 -22.65 8.78
CA GLN A 43 1.16 -21.34 9.05
C GLN A 43 -0.23 -21.24 8.44
N ASP A 44 -1.13 -20.56 9.16
CA ASP A 44 -2.50 -20.35 8.67
C ASP A 44 -2.52 -19.30 7.57
N ASP A 45 -3.44 -19.44 6.65
CA ASP A 45 -3.70 -18.43 5.61
C ASP A 45 -4.02 -17.07 6.22
N ASP A 46 -4.70 -17.04 7.38
CA ASP A 46 -5.04 -15.79 8.06
C ASP A 46 -3.81 -14.96 8.40
N VAL A 47 -2.72 -15.60 8.81
CA VAL A 47 -1.47 -14.91 9.15
C VAL A 47 -0.79 -14.37 7.89
N VAL A 48 -0.70 -15.22 6.87
CA VAL A 48 -0.09 -14.81 5.58
C VAL A 48 -0.89 -13.67 4.96
N GLY A 49 -2.21 -13.83 4.91
CA GLY A 49 -3.11 -12.83 4.32
C GLY A 49 -3.08 -11.51 5.07
N PHE A 50 -2.99 -11.56 6.41
CA PHE A 50 -2.87 -10.36 7.21
C PHE A 50 -1.63 -9.55 6.83
N HIS A 51 -0.48 -10.19 6.78
CA HIS A 51 0.76 -9.47 6.44
C HIS A 51 0.77 -8.97 5.00
N ALA A 52 0.22 -9.73 4.06
CA ALA A 52 0.09 -9.28 2.67
C ALA A 52 -0.82 -8.06 2.57
N GLN A 53 -1.97 -8.10 3.26
CA GLN A 53 -2.91 -6.99 3.30
C GLN A 53 -2.26 -5.74 3.90
N GLN A 54 -1.53 -5.91 5.02
CA GLN A 54 -0.84 -4.81 5.68
C GLN A 54 0.26 -4.20 4.79
N ALA A 55 0.97 -5.05 4.04
CA ALA A 55 1.98 -4.55 3.10
C ALA A 55 1.36 -3.68 2.02
N VAL A 56 0.22 -4.08 1.45
CA VAL A 56 -0.51 -3.29 0.46
C VAL A 56 -1.02 -2.00 1.08
N GLU A 57 -1.67 -2.09 2.23
CA GLU A 57 -2.24 -0.93 2.92
C GLU A 57 -1.17 0.14 3.19
N LYS A 58 -0.06 -0.26 3.78
CA LYS A 58 1.03 0.67 4.13
C LYS A 58 1.73 1.23 2.90
N SER A 59 1.85 0.44 1.84
CA SER A 59 2.37 0.93 0.56
C SER A 59 1.49 2.04 0.00
N LEU A 60 0.17 1.83 0.00
CA LEU A 60 -0.76 2.85 -0.49
C LEU A 60 -0.75 4.09 0.40
N LYS A 61 -0.67 3.92 1.72
CA LYS A 61 -0.60 5.05 2.66
C LYS A 61 0.66 5.89 2.47
N ALA A 62 1.78 5.27 2.08
CA ALA A 62 2.99 6.00 1.76
C ALA A 62 2.77 6.97 0.58
N VAL A 63 2.07 6.51 -0.45
CA VAL A 63 1.75 7.35 -1.60
C VAL A 63 0.76 8.45 -1.24
N VAL A 64 -0.24 8.13 -0.41
CA VAL A 64 -1.18 9.13 0.11
C VAL A 64 -0.42 10.25 0.82
N ALA A 65 0.58 9.90 1.63
CA ALA A 65 1.38 10.87 2.37
C ALA A 65 2.11 11.85 1.44
N VAL A 66 2.76 11.36 0.39
CA VAL A 66 3.51 12.24 -0.52
C VAL A 66 2.61 13.01 -1.49
N ARG A 67 1.34 12.66 -1.56
CA ARG A 67 0.35 13.43 -2.34
C ARG A 67 -0.32 14.51 -1.49
N SER A 68 0.11 14.68 -0.26
CA SER A 68 -0.45 15.67 0.67
C SER A 68 -1.93 15.48 0.92
N LEU A 69 -2.38 14.24 0.82
CA LEU A 69 -3.75 13.84 1.12
C LEU A 69 -3.84 13.41 2.57
N GLU A 70 -5.01 13.60 3.17
CA GLU A 70 -5.25 13.11 4.52
C GLU A 70 -5.23 11.58 4.52
N ILE A 71 -4.44 10.99 5.44
CA ILE A 71 -4.31 9.55 5.54
C ILE A 71 -5.51 8.99 6.30
N PRO A 72 -6.35 8.16 5.66
CA PRO A 72 -7.50 7.59 6.35
C PRO A 72 -7.09 6.66 7.48
N ARG A 73 -7.82 6.70 8.59
CA ARG A 73 -7.67 5.74 9.69
C ARG A 73 -8.51 4.51 9.38
N SER A 74 -8.19 3.84 8.29
CA SER A 74 -8.97 2.72 7.81
C SER A 74 -8.04 1.64 7.30
N HIS A 75 -8.48 0.39 7.42
CA HIS A 75 -7.82 -0.77 6.85
C HIS A 75 -8.47 -1.19 5.53
N ASP A 76 -9.42 -0.39 5.03
CA ASP A 76 -10.13 -0.68 3.79
C ASP A 76 -9.27 -0.29 2.58
N LEU A 77 -8.76 -1.29 1.87
CA LEU A 77 -7.96 -1.07 0.67
C LEU A 77 -8.77 -0.39 -0.43
N GLY A 78 -10.05 -0.70 -0.54
CA GLY A 78 -10.91 -0.07 -1.54
C GLY A 78 -10.97 1.44 -1.38
N LEU A 79 -11.02 1.93 -0.13
CA LEU A 79 -11.03 3.36 0.15
C LEU A 79 -9.72 4.02 -0.31
N LEU A 80 -8.58 3.40 0.03
CA LEU A 80 -7.26 3.91 -0.35
C LEU A 80 -7.08 3.89 -1.87
N ILE A 81 -7.52 2.82 -2.52
CA ILE A 81 -7.45 2.68 -3.98
C ILE A 81 -8.25 3.78 -4.66
N ARG A 82 -9.48 4.02 -4.23
CA ARG A 82 -10.33 5.06 -4.81
C ARG A 82 -9.72 6.45 -4.63
N LEU A 83 -9.17 6.71 -3.44
CA LEU A 83 -8.52 7.98 -3.14
C LEU A 83 -7.34 8.23 -4.07
N LEU A 84 -6.48 7.23 -4.24
CA LEU A 84 -5.29 7.35 -5.08
C LEU A 84 -5.62 7.35 -6.56
N ASP A 85 -6.61 6.57 -6.99
CA ASP A 85 -7.03 6.51 -8.39
C ASP A 85 -7.50 7.88 -8.86
N SER A 86 -8.23 8.60 -8.02
CA SER A 86 -8.64 9.98 -8.28
C SER A 86 -7.47 10.94 -8.42
N ALA A 87 -6.42 10.74 -7.61
CA ALA A 87 -5.28 11.66 -7.54
C ALA A 87 -4.19 11.33 -8.56
N GLU A 88 -3.98 10.05 -8.83
CA GLU A 88 -2.85 9.57 -9.66
C GLU A 88 -3.22 9.30 -11.12
N HIS A 89 -4.47 9.13 -11.42
CA HIS A 89 -5.00 8.81 -12.75
C HIS A 89 -4.64 7.41 -13.27
N ARG A 90 -3.62 6.74 -12.73
CA ARG A 90 -3.18 5.42 -13.22
C ARG A 90 -2.59 4.56 -12.12
N LEU A 91 -3.44 3.89 -11.39
CA LEU A 91 -2.99 2.76 -10.58
C LEU A 91 -2.83 1.55 -11.49
N PRO A 92 -1.77 0.74 -11.33
CA PRO A 92 -1.70 -0.55 -12.01
C PRO A 92 -2.95 -1.39 -11.72
N ASP A 93 -3.41 -2.14 -12.71
CA ASP A 93 -4.66 -2.89 -12.59
C ASP A 93 -4.65 -3.85 -11.40
N GLU A 94 -3.54 -4.53 -11.16
CA GLU A 94 -3.41 -5.48 -10.05
C GLU A 94 -3.59 -4.78 -8.70
N ILE A 95 -3.09 -3.56 -8.57
CA ILE A 95 -3.24 -2.78 -7.33
C ILE A 95 -4.66 -2.26 -7.21
N ARG A 96 -5.26 -1.82 -8.32
CA ARG A 96 -6.64 -1.34 -8.33
C ARG A 96 -7.62 -2.42 -7.85
N GLU A 97 -7.32 -3.67 -8.11
CA GLU A 97 -8.14 -4.81 -7.74
C GLU A 97 -7.75 -5.47 -6.41
N ALA A 98 -6.79 -4.89 -5.68
CA ALA A 98 -6.21 -5.52 -4.49
C ALA A 98 -7.15 -5.57 -3.28
N ASP A 99 -8.32 -4.96 -3.35
CA ASP A 99 -9.29 -4.96 -2.25
C ASP A 99 -9.83 -6.36 -1.89
N TRP A 100 -9.58 -7.37 -2.75
CA TRP A 100 -9.90 -8.76 -2.40
C TRP A 100 -9.13 -9.24 -1.18
N LEU A 101 -8.06 -8.54 -0.77
CA LEU A 101 -7.32 -8.84 0.46
C LEU A 101 -8.00 -8.31 1.72
N ASN A 102 -9.01 -7.46 1.60
CA ASN A 102 -9.68 -6.87 2.76
C ASN A 102 -10.15 -7.88 3.83
N PRO A 103 -10.67 -9.08 3.48
CA PRO A 103 -11.07 -10.05 4.49
C PRO A 103 -9.95 -10.47 5.44
N TRP A 104 -8.69 -10.33 5.04
CA TRP A 104 -7.54 -10.70 5.87
C TRP A 104 -6.97 -9.54 6.69
N ALA A 105 -7.67 -8.39 6.72
CA ALA A 105 -7.23 -7.21 7.48
C ALA A 105 -7.16 -7.42 9.00
N VAL A 106 -7.75 -8.49 9.50
CA VAL A 106 -7.71 -8.84 10.93
C VAL A 106 -6.95 -10.14 11.12
N THR A 107 -6.16 -10.22 12.22
CA THR A 107 -5.31 -11.38 12.49
C THR A 107 -6.10 -12.59 12.97
N LEU A 108 -7.18 -12.35 13.72
CA LEU A 108 -8.01 -13.43 14.24
C LEU A 108 -9.38 -13.39 13.56
N ARG A 109 -9.64 -14.40 12.77
CA ARG A 109 -10.92 -14.57 12.09
C ARG A 109 -11.65 -15.75 12.71
N TYR A 110 -12.78 -15.45 13.35
CA TYR A 110 -13.63 -16.49 13.92
C TYR A 110 -14.57 -17.10 12.89
N ASP A 111 -14.76 -16.42 11.79
CA ASP A 111 -15.62 -16.85 10.72
C ASP A 111 -14.83 -17.51 9.61
N HIS A 112 -14.78 -18.83 9.65
CA HIS A 112 -14.14 -19.61 8.61
C HIS A 112 -15.15 -19.82 7.49
N THR A 113 -15.22 -18.87 6.59
CA THR A 113 -16.13 -18.92 5.45
C THR A 113 -15.72 -19.96 4.40
N GLY A 114 -14.66 -20.72 4.66
CA GLY A 114 -14.12 -21.67 3.69
C GLY A 114 -13.26 -21.02 2.60
N ALA A 115 -13.09 -19.70 2.66
CA ALA A 115 -12.24 -19.01 1.71
C ALA A 115 -10.78 -19.34 1.99
N THR A 116 -10.08 -19.87 0.98
CA THR A 116 -8.63 -20.12 1.04
C THR A 116 -7.92 -18.96 0.37
N LEU A 117 -6.74 -18.63 0.90
CA LEU A 117 -5.91 -17.59 0.34
C LEU A 117 -5.02 -18.16 -0.76
N ASP A 118 -5.00 -17.51 -1.91
CA ASP A 118 -3.95 -17.76 -2.90
C ASP A 118 -2.71 -17.04 -2.41
N ARG A 119 -1.83 -17.76 -1.72
CA ARG A 119 -0.62 -17.20 -1.09
C ARG A 119 0.32 -16.56 -2.09
N SER A 120 0.51 -17.22 -3.23
CA SER A 120 1.39 -16.69 -4.29
C SER A 120 0.87 -15.37 -4.83
N LEU A 121 -0.42 -15.29 -5.08
CA LEU A 121 -1.04 -14.06 -5.57
C LEU A 121 -0.98 -12.96 -4.52
N ALA A 122 -1.24 -13.29 -3.25
CA ALA A 122 -1.17 -12.31 -2.16
C ALA A 122 0.22 -11.71 -2.05
N VAL A 123 1.26 -12.53 -2.07
CA VAL A 123 2.65 -12.07 -2.01
C VAL A 123 3.00 -11.25 -3.26
N GLU A 124 2.55 -11.68 -4.41
CA GLU A 124 2.80 -10.94 -5.65
C GLU A 124 2.19 -9.55 -5.62
N ILE A 125 0.94 -9.42 -5.20
CA ILE A 125 0.26 -8.12 -5.11
C ILE A 125 0.94 -7.22 -4.07
N ALA A 126 1.33 -7.79 -2.93
CA ALA A 126 2.06 -7.03 -1.90
C ALA A 126 3.42 -6.54 -2.44
N THR A 127 4.12 -7.37 -3.19
CA THR A 127 5.39 -7.01 -3.81
C THR A 127 5.21 -5.87 -4.81
N ARG A 128 4.25 -6.00 -5.70
CA ARG A 128 3.97 -4.97 -6.72
C ARG A 128 3.55 -3.65 -6.10
N SER A 129 2.74 -3.72 -5.06
CA SER A 129 2.28 -2.51 -4.35
C SER A 129 3.45 -1.77 -3.72
N LEU A 130 4.37 -2.48 -3.08
CA LEU A 130 5.54 -1.87 -2.47
C LEU A 130 6.47 -1.26 -3.51
N LEU A 131 6.74 -1.96 -4.62
CA LEU A 131 7.59 -1.44 -5.68
C LEU A 131 7.00 -0.19 -6.32
N TRP A 132 5.71 -0.22 -6.61
CA TRP A 132 5.00 0.93 -7.16
C TRP A 132 5.05 2.12 -6.20
N ALA A 133 4.79 1.88 -4.92
CA ALA A 133 4.80 2.94 -3.90
C ALA A 133 6.20 3.55 -3.77
N ARG A 134 7.24 2.74 -3.78
CA ARG A 134 8.63 3.24 -3.74
C ARG A 134 8.92 4.16 -4.92
N GLU A 135 8.51 3.78 -6.11
CA GLU A 135 8.69 4.61 -7.31
C GLU A 135 7.96 5.95 -7.17
N ARG A 136 6.74 5.94 -6.64
CA ARG A 136 5.97 7.17 -6.46
C ARG A 136 6.59 8.07 -5.42
N VAL A 137 7.09 7.51 -4.32
CA VAL A 137 7.74 8.29 -3.27
C VAL A 137 9.06 8.88 -3.77
N ILE A 138 9.86 8.11 -4.51
CA ILE A 138 11.11 8.60 -5.11
C ILE A 138 10.81 9.75 -6.08
N ALA A 139 9.81 9.61 -6.94
CA ALA A 139 9.42 10.64 -7.88
C ALA A 139 8.99 11.94 -7.17
N ALA A 140 8.24 11.80 -6.07
CA ALA A 140 7.82 12.96 -5.28
C ALA A 140 9.00 13.68 -4.64
N ARG A 141 10.01 12.96 -4.18
CA ARG A 141 11.24 13.53 -3.62
C ARG A 141 12.05 14.27 -4.68
N GLU A 142 12.17 13.68 -5.85
CA GLU A 142 12.90 14.30 -6.95
C GLU A 142 12.24 15.61 -7.38
N ASP A 143 10.92 15.64 -7.43
CA ASP A 143 10.16 16.86 -7.72
C ASP A 143 10.42 17.94 -6.67
N GLU A 144 10.54 17.58 -5.39
CA GLU A 144 10.86 18.51 -4.31
C GLU A 144 12.24 19.15 -4.51
N HIS A 145 13.23 18.33 -4.90
CA HIS A 145 14.61 18.81 -5.10
C HIS A 145 14.86 19.40 -6.48
N GLY A 146 14.05 19.00 -7.45
CA GLY A 146 14.18 19.45 -8.83
C GLY A 146 13.48 20.75 -9.14
N GLY A 147 12.75 21.28 -8.16
CA GLY A 147 12.03 22.54 -8.32
C GLY A 147 12.93 23.75 -8.32
#